data_1b3bbd9f8b9e593848556fb4d53999b8
#
_entry.id   1b3bbd9f8b9e593848556fb4d53999b8
#
_cell.length_a   1.000
_cell.length_b   1.000
_cell.length_c   1.000
_cell.angle_alpha   90.00
_cell.angle_beta   90.00
_cell.angle_gamma   90.00
#
_symmetry.space_group_name_H-M   'P 1'
#
loop_
_entity.id
_entity.type
_entity.pdbx_description
1 polymer ?
#
loop_
_entity_poly.entity_id
_entity_poly.type
_entity_poly.pdbx_seq_one_letter_code
_entity_poly.pdbx_strand_id
1 'polypeptide(L)'
;IIVTTHHIGLYSILFDRLRKGEKSSRYKNLTKPFILTNRDKEFELKHHDKDVFLFHLHLMQTLDEAIKTKLYLFHFVLLRQLLENISSFLGSGNIGYVLSEIGTENIEETVNRINSLSHQNVYRFQFNEMAPDQEELFKVVFEDIQSQYNFRF
;
A
#
# COMPACT_ATOMS: atom_id res chain seq x y z
N ILE A 1 19.58 19.73 8.78
CA ILE A 1 18.12 19.70 9.06
C ILE A 1 17.67 18.26 8.86
N ILE A 2 16.95 17.72 9.83
CA ILE A 2 16.29 16.40 9.75
C ILE A 2 14.80 16.67 9.66
N VAL A 3 14.14 16.07 8.66
CA VAL A 3 12.69 16.14 8.49
C VAL A 3 12.17 14.71 8.60
N THR A 4 11.27 14.45 9.53
CA THR A 4 10.59 13.16 9.69
C THR A 4 9.11 13.33 9.36
N THR A 5 8.56 12.41 8.62
CA THR A 5 7.13 12.41 8.29
C THR A 5 6.65 10.98 8.04
N HIS A 6 5.42 10.69 8.43
CA HIS A 6 4.67 9.50 8.01
C HIS A 6 3.71 9.83 6.84
N HIS A 7 3.64 11.09 6.42
CA HIS A 7 2.78 11.52 5.33
C HIS A 7 3.52 11.42 4.00
N ILE A 8 3.17 10.44 3.19
CA ILE A 8 3.86 10.10 1.96
C ILE A 8 3.78 11.22 0.93
N GLY A 9 2.64 11.90 0.81
CA GLY A 9 2.50 13.05 -0.09
C GLY A 9 3.49 14.17 0.26
N LEU A 10 3.70 14.47 1.54
CA LEU A 10 4.70 15.44 1.97
C LEU A 10 6.12 14.96 1.64
N TYR A 11 6.41 13.67 1.87
CA TYR A 11 7.69 13.09 1.49
C TYR A 11 7.95 13.22 -0.01
N SER A 12 6.99 12.86 -0.87
CA SER A 12 7.12 12.96 -2.34
C SER A 12 7.36 14.40 -2.79
N ILE A 13 6.61 15.36 -2.26
CA ILE A 13 6.80 16.79 -2.58
C ILE A 13 8.20 17.27 -2.20
N LEU A 14 8.67 16.91 -1.01
CA LEU A 14 10.00 17.28 -0.55
C LEU A 14 11.09 16.61 -1.37
N PHE A 15 10.93 15.32 -1.66
CA PHE A 15 11.85 14.55 -2.50
C PHE A 15 11.99 15.17 -3.89
N ASP A 16 10.88 15.48 -4.55
CA ASP A 16 10.88 16.07 -5.88
C ASP A 16 11.50 17.47 -5.87
N ARG A 17 11.12 18.31 -4.92
CA ARG A 17 11.67 19.67 -4.83
C ARG A 17 13.16 19.70 -4.52
N LEU A 18 13.66 18.76 -3.73
CA LEU A 18 15.07 18.74 -3.32
C LEU A 18 15.96 17.96 -4.29
N ARG A 19 15.41 17.04 -5.07
CA ARG A 19 16.20 16.14 -5.93
C ARG A 19 15.92 16.22 -7.41
N LYS A 20 14.74 16.73 -7.86
CA LYS A 20 14.34 16.74 -9.27
C LYS A 20 14.10 18.12 -9.89
N GLY A 21 13.88 19.18 -9.13
CA GLY A 21 13.59 20.52 -9.68
C GLY A 21 14.81 21.20 -10.32
N GLU A 22 14.60 22.27 -11.10
CA GLU A 22 15.69 23.07 -11.71
C GLU A 22 16.72 23.57 -10.70
N LYS A 23 16.32 23.77 -9.45
CA LYS A 23 17.19 24.10 -8.33
C LYS A 23 17.77 22.89 -7.60
N SER A 24 17.47 21.67 -8.06
CA SER A 24 17.84 20.41 -7.42
C SER A 24 19.33 20.11 -7.46
N SER A 25 20.05 20.62 -8.46
CA SER A 25 21.50 20.44 -8.55
C SER A 25 22.24 20.89 -7.30
N ARG A 26 21.66 21.88 -6.58
CA ARG A 26 22.21 22.44 -5.34
C ARG A 26 21.99 21.54 -4.13
N TYR A 27 20.91 20.80 -4.08
CA TYR A 27 20.50 20.03 -2.90
C TYR A 27 20.55 18.52 -3.08
N LYS A 28 20.60 18.03 -4.31
CA LYS A 28 20.59 16.61 -4.63
C LYS A 28 21.67 15.81 -3.88
N ASN A 29 22.88 16.33 -3.84
CA ASN A 29 24.00 15.68 -3.16
C ASN A 29 24.02 15.93 -1.63
N LEU A 30 23.22 16.88 -1.15
CA LEU A 30 23.12 17.24 0.27
C LEU A 30 21.90 16.57 0.94
N THR A 31 21.00 16.00 0.14
CA THR A 31 19.76 15.36 0.63
C THR A 31 19.89 13.86 0.59
N LYS A 32 19.77 13.23 1.75
CA LYS A 32 19.76 11.77 1.90
C LYS A 32 18.41 11.34 2.44
N PRO A 33 17.57 10.69 1.61
CA PRO A 33 16.30 10.14 2.07
C PRO A 33 16.51 8.76 2.71
N PHE A 34 15.76 8.51 3.77
CA PHE A 34 15.77 7.26 4.49
C PHE A 34 14.33 6.82 4.79
N ILE A 35 14.12 5.52 4.85
CA ILE A 35 12.90 4.92 5.37
C ILE A 35 13.24 4.28 6.71
N LEU A 36 12.45 4.63 7.74
CA LEU A 36 12.50 3.97 9.03
C LEU A 36 11.52 2.78 9.00
N THR A 37 12.05 1.58 9.12
CA THR A 37 11.27 0.36 9.26
C THR A 37 11.38 -0.16 10.69
N ASN A 38 10.29 -0.79 11.17
CA ASN A 38 10.28 -1.50 12.45
C ASN A 38 9.94 -2.96 12.15
N ARG A 39 10.91 -3.84 12.33
CA ARG A 39 10.74 -5.29 12.23
C ARG A 39 11.16 -5.93 13.55
N ASP A 40 10.29 -6.76 14.11
CA ASP A 40 10.56 -7.51 15.35
C ASP A 40 11.06 -6.64 16.52
N LYS A 41 10.53 -5.40 16.63
CA LYS A 41 10.94 -4.37 17.60
C LYS A 41 12.35 -3.79 17.37
N GLU A 42 12.98 -4.11 16.27
CA GLU A 42 14.20 -3.47 15.83
C GLU A 42 13.90 -2.39 14.79
N PHE A 43 14.45 -1.19 15.03
CA PHE A 43 14.34 -0.08 14.11
C PHE A 43 15.52 -0.09 13.14
N GLU A 44 15.22 -0.13 11.84
CA GLU A 44 16.21 -0.05 10.79
C GLU A 44 15.99 1.20 9.95
N LEU A 45 17.05 1.95 9.68
CA LEU A 45 17.03 3.12 8.82
C LEU A 45 17.66 2.78 7.47
N LYS A 46 16.83 2.53 6.46
CA LYS A 46 17.27 2.18 5.10
C LYS A 46 17.43 3.41 4.22
N HIS A 47 18.61 3.56 3.61
CA HIS A 47 18.82 4.60 2.60
C HIS A 47 18.01 4.29 1.34
N HIS A 48 17.32 5.29 0.79
CA HIS A 48 16.43 5.11 -0.33
C HIS A 48 16.65 6.15 -1.41
N ASP A 49 17.39 5.78 -2.46
CA ASP A 49 17.77 6.69 -3.54
C ASP A 49 16.83 6.67 -4.77
N LYS A 50 15.93 5.71 -4.84
CA LYS A 50 15.07 5.53 -6.00
C LYS A 50 13.76 6.29 -5.83
N ASP A 51 13.33 6.92 -6.93
CA ASP A 51 12.02 7.50 -7.10
C ASP A 51 10.99 6.38 -7.32
N VAL A 52 10.75 5.62 -6.28
CA VAL A 52 9.75 4.57 -6.30
C VAL A 52 8.54 5.08 -5.51
N PHE A 53 7.36 4.82 -6.02
CA PHE A 53 6.10 5.08 -5.32
C PHE A 53 6.02 4.14 -4.09
N LEU A 54 6.76 4.51 -3.05
CA LEU A 54 7.06 3.70 -1.87
C LEU A 54 5.83 3.18 -1.13
N PHE A 55 4.73 3.90 -1.24
CA PHE A 55 3.52 3.55 -0.52
C PHE A 55 2.88 2.25 -1.02
N HIS A 56 2.80 2.09 -2.34
CA HIS A 56 2.26 0.86 -2.92
C HIS A 56 3.12 -0.35 -2.57
N LEU A 57 4.44 -0.19 -2.67
CA LEU A 57 5.36 -1.26 -2.30
C LEU A 57 5.28 -1.60 -0.82
N HIS A 58 5.14 -0.59 0.04
CA HIS A 58 4.98 -0.82 1.48
C HIS A 58 3.65 -1.54 1.78
N LEU A 59 2.55 -1.13 1.13
CA LEU A 59 1.27 -1.83 1.25
C LEU A 59 1.40 -3.28 0.77
N MET A 60 2.00 -3.51 -0.39
CA MET A 60 2.20 -4.85 -0.95
C MET A 60 3.03 -5.72 -0.02
N GLN A 61 4.15 -5.22 0.50
CA GLN A 61 5.00 -5.95 1.46
C GLN A 61 4.25 -6.28 2.75
N THR A 62 3.50 -5.31 3.29
CA THR A 62 2.73 -5.50 4.52
C THR A 62 1.64 -6.56 4.35
N LEU A 63 0.95 -6.56 3.20
CA LEU A 63 -0.10 -7.53 2.91
C LEU A 63 0.49 -8.92 2.61
N ASP A 64 1.61 -9.00 1.92
CA ASP A 64 2.32 -10.25 1.66
C ASP A 64 2.84 -10.89 2.95
N GLU A 65 3.41 -10.10 3.86
CA GLU A 65 3.81 -10.57 5.19
C GLU A 65 2.61 -11.03 6.04
N ALA A 66 1.47 -10.32 5.96
CA ALA A 66 0.26 -10.70 6.68
C ALA A 66 -0.31 -12.05 6.18
N ILE A 67 -0.31 -12.29 4.88
CA ILE A 67 -0.75 -13.58 4.29
C ILE A 67 0.12 -14.74 4.79
N LYS A 68 1.41 -14.53 4.95
CA LYS A 68 2.37 -15.54 5.42
C LYS A 68 2.31 -15.79 6.93
N THR A 69 1.77 -14.84 7.68
CA THR A 69 1.73 -14.90 9.15
C THR A 69 0.30 -15.02 9.66
N LYS A 70 -0.45 -13.93 9.69
CA LYS A 70 -1.81 -13.90 10.19
C LYS A 70 -2.61 -12.73 9.61
N LEU A 71 -3.81 -13.03 9.12
CA LEU A 71 -4.73 -12.06 8.57
C LEU A 71 -5.74 -11.56 9.63
N TYR A 72 -5.84 -10.25 9.74
CA TYR A 72 -6.78 -9.55 10.61
C TYR A 72 -7.69 -8.65 9.76
N LEU A 73 -8.89 -8.37 10.25
CA LEU A 73 -9.89 -7.56 9.52
C LEU A 73 -9.34 -6.19 9.06
N PHE A 74 -8.43 -5.58 9.82
CA PHE A 74 -7.85 -4.30 9.40
C PHE A 74 -7.05 -4.37 8.10
N HIS A 75 -6.56 -5.54 7.69
CA HIS A 75 -5.85 -5.69 6.41
C HIS A 75 -6.77 -5.42 5.21
N PHE A 76 -8.11 -5.54 5.36
CA PHE A 76 -9.04 -5.10 4.32
C PHE A 76 -8.98 -3.59 4.06
N VAL A 77 -8.67 -2.77 5.06
CA VAL A 77 -8.44 -1.33 4.86
C VAL A 77 -7.22 -1.10 3.98
N LEU A 78 -6.13 -1.84 4.24
CA LEU A 78 -4.90 -1.73 3.46
C LEU A 78 -5.10 -2.26 2.02
N LEU A 79 -5.81 -3.39 1.87
CA LEU A 79 -6.16 -3.93 0.55
C LEU A 79 -7.01 -2.95 -0.25
N ARG A 80 -8.04 -2.37 0.37
CA ARG A 80 -8.86 -1.35 -0.26
C ARG A 80 -8.03 -0.15 -0.68
N GLN A 81 -7.13 0.34 0.19
CA GLN A 81 -6.25 1.45 -0.14
C GLN A 81 -5.30 1.12 -1.29
N LEU A 82 -4.82 -0.12 -1.38
CA LEU A 82 -4.04 -0.59 -2.52
C LEU A 82 -4.86 -0.51 -3.83
N LEU A 83 -6.08 -1.03 -3.81
CA LEU A 83 -7.00 -0.97 -4.97
C LEU A 83 -7.34 0.47 -5.37
N GLU A 84 -7.61 1.36 -4.42
CA GLU A 84 -7.86 2.78 -4.68
C GLU A 84 -6.64 3.46 -5.32
N ASN A 85 -5.44 3.14 -4.87
CA ASN A 85 -4.21 3.67 -5.44
C ASN A 85 -3.98 3.16 -6.87
N ILE A 86 -4.19 1.86 -7.12
CA ILE A 86 -4.09 1.29 -8.48
C ILE A 86 -5.13 1.94 -9.39
N SER A 87 -6.39 2.08 -8.94
CA SER A 87 -7.46 2.70 -9.72
C SER A 87 -7.15 4.15 -10.07
N SER A 88 -6.57 4.89 -9.13
CA SER A 88 -6.12 6.27 -9.34
C SER A 88 -4.98 6.34 -10.36
N PHE A 89 -4.01 5.44 -10.26
CA PHE A 89 -2.89 5.35 -11.21
C PHE A 89 -3.38 5.02 -12.62
N LEU A 90 -4.37 4.13 -12.74
CA LEU A 90 -4.99 3.78 -14.02
C LEU A 90 -5.97 4.85 -14.55
N GLY A 91 -6.21 5.91 -13.78
CA GLY A 91 -7.10 7.01 -14.16
C GLY A 91 -8.60 6.68 -14.08
N SER A 92 -8.99 5.53 -13.49
CA SER A 92 -10.38 5.12 -13.39
C SER A 92 -11.09 5.67 -12.14
N GLY A 93 -10.35 5.85 -11.03
CA GLY A 93 -10.88 6.27 -9.75
C GLY A 93 -11.91 5.32 -9.11
N ASN A 94 -12.04 4.09 -9.64
CA ASN A 94 -13.02 3.09 -9.22
C ASN A 94 -12.35 1.74 -8.97
N ILE A 95 -12.48 1.20 -7.75
CA ILE A 95 -11.91 -0.11 -7.40
C ILE A 95 -12.58 -1.26 -8.17
N GLY A 96 -13.85 -1.13 -8.54
CA GLY A 96 -14.54 -2.13 -9.39
C GLY A 96 -13.89 -2.28 -10.76
N TYR A 97 -13.34 -1.20 -11.32
CA TYR A 97 -12.54 -1.28 -12.55
C TYR A 97 -11.28 -2.15 -12.35
N VAL A 98 -10.56 -1.94 -11.25
CA VAL A 98 -9.36 -2.74 -10.95
C VAL A 98 -9.72 -4.21 -10.78
N LEU A 99 -10.84 -4.50 -10.06
CA LEU A 99 -11.32 -5.87 -9.88
C LEU A 99 -11.69 -6.53 -11.21
N SER A 100 -12.25 -5.77 -12.17
CA SER A 100 -12.53 -6.30 -13.52
C SER A 100 -11.25 -6.62 -14.28
N GLU A 101 -10.23 -5.76 -14.18
CA GLU A 101 -8.94 -5.96 -14.86
C GLU A 101 -8.17 -7.18 -14.32
N ILE A 102 -8.34 -7.50 -13.05
CA ILE A 102 -7.73 -8.70 -12.43
C ILE A 102 -8.57 -9.96 -12.59
N GLY A 103 -9.72 -9.89 -13.29
CA GLY A 103 -10.54 -11.06 -13.63
C GLY A 103 -11.52 -11.50 -12.54
N THR A 104 -11.87 -10.64 -11.57
CA THR A 104 -12.86 -10.97 -10.54
C THR A 104 -14.23 -11.25 -11.15
N GLU A 105 -14.82 -12.42 -10.85
CA GLU A 105 -16.11 -12.84 -11.44
C GLU A 105 -17.30 -12.02 -10.94
N ASN A 106 -17.40 -11.77 -9.63
CA ASN A 106 -18.51 -11.07 -8.98
C ASN A 106 -18.07 -9.69 -8.46
N ILE A 107 -17.81 -8.77 -9.38
CA ILE A 107 -17.21 -7.46 -9.07
C ILE A 107 -18.03 -6.68 -8.03
N GLU A 108 -19.34 -6.55 -8.23
CA GLU A 108 -20.21 -5.76 -7.33
C GLU A 108 -20.25 -6.35 -5.92
N GLU A 109 -20.37 -7.66 -5.80
CA GLU A 109 -20.34 -8.34 -4.51
C GLU A 109 -19.00 -8.17 -3.83
N THR A 110 -17.89 -8.34 -4.57
CA THR A 110 -16.53 -8.17 -4.05
C THR A 110 -16.28 -6.74 -3.58
N VAL A 111 -16.69 -5.72 -4.35
CA VAL A 111 -16.63 -4.31 -3.95
C VAL A 111 -17.39 -4.08 -2.64
N ASN A 112 -18.63 -4.59 -2.56
CA ASN A 112 -19.46 -4.43 -1.38
C ASN A 112 -18.86 -5.12 -0.15
N ARG A 113 -18.30 -6.32 -0.29
CA ARG A 113 -17.63 -7.04 0.79
C ARG A 113 -16.38 -6.30 1.25
N ILE A 114 -15.49 -5.87 0.36
CA ILE A 114 -14.28 -5.11 0.70
C ILE A 114 -14.67 -3.81 1.41
N ASN A 115 -15.66 -3.07 0.90
CA ASN A 115 -16.14 -1.84 1.51
C ASN A 115 -16.69 -2.09 2.92
N SER A 116 -17.58 -3.07 3.08
CA SER A 116 -18.15 -3.42 4.38
C SER A 116 -17.08 -3.79 5.40
N LEU A 117 -16.12 -4.64 5.03
CA LEU A 117 -15.06 -5.11 5.91
C LEU A 117 -14.04 -4.01 6.24
N SER A 118 -13.79 -3.09 5.31
CA SER A 118 -12.88 -1.96 5.52
C SER A 118 -13.49 -0.82 6.34
N HIS A 119 -14.83 -0.67 6.38
CA HIS A 119 -15.53 0.36 7.15
C HIS A 119 -16.00 -0.08 8.54
N GLN A 120 -15.99 -1.38 8.84
CA GLN A 120 -16.25 -1.83 10.20
C GLN A 120 -15.21 -1.21 11.13
N ASN A 121 -15.68 -0.59 12.23
CA ASN A 121 -14.90 0.14 13.24
C ASN A 121 -13.53 -0.49 13.52
N VAL A 122 -12.62 -0.38 12.57
CA VAL A 122 -11.31 -1.03 12.52
C VAL A 122 -10.49 -0.72 13.77
N TYR A 123 -10.66 0.47 14.33
CA TYR A 123 -9.99 0.88 15.57
C TYR A 123 -10.43 0.10 16.81
N ARG A 124 -11.62 -0.51 16.81
CA ARG A 124 -12.10 -1.38 17.91
C ARG A 124 -11.74 -2.85 17.70
N PHE A 125 -11.57 -3.27 16.44
CA PHE A 125 -11.44 -4.68 16.07
C PHE A 125 -10.16 -4.96 15.26
N GLN A 126 -9.15 -4.11 15.37
CA GLN A 126 -7.93 -4.26 14.58
C GLN A 126 -7.23 -5.62 14.74
N PHE A 127 -7.46 -6.31 15.84
CA PHE A 127 -6.90 -7.64 16.11
C PHE A 127 -7.90 -8.78 15.91
N ASN A 128 -9.10 -8.51 15.35
CA ASN A 128 -10.01 -9.59 15.01
C ASN A 128 -9.46 -10.34 13.78
N GLU A 129 -9.32 -11.65 13.97
CA GLU A 129 -8.90 -12.54 12.89
C GLU A 129 -9.98 -12.59 11.80
N MET A 130 -9.55 -12.78 10.57
CA MET A 130 -10.49 -13.00 9.46
C MET A 130 -11.15 -14.37 9.61
N ALA A 131 -12.42 -14.45 9.23
CA ALA A 131 -13.10 -15.73 9.02
C ALA A 131 -12.52 -16.42 7.76
N PRO A 132 -12.64 -17.76 7.64
CA PRO A 132 -12.05 -18.49 6.51
C PRO A 132 -12.47 -17.98 5.13
N ASP A 133 -13.74 -17.62 4.96
CA ASP A 133 -14.27 -17.05 3.70
C ASP A 133 -13.73 -15.65 3.40
N GLN A 134 -13.41 -14.89 4.44
CA GLN A 134 -12.79 -13.57 4.31
C GLN A 134 -11.30 -13.69 3.96
N GLU A 135 -10.59 -14.63 4.57
CA GLU A 135 -9.21 -14.93 4.21
C GLU A 135 -9.07 -15.37 2.76
N GLU A 136 -9.97 -16.26 2.29
CA GLU A 136 -9.99 -16.72 0.92
C GLU A 136 -10.20 -15.57 -0.06
N LEU A 137 -11.22 -14.74 0.16
CA LEU A 137 -11.48 -13.55 -0.64
C LEU A 137 -10.25 -12.62 -0.68
N PHE A 138 -9.64 -12.38 0.48
CA PHE A 138 -8.48 -11.49 0.60
C PHE A 138 -7.29 -12.02 -0.21
N LYS A 139 -6.98 -13.31 -0.07
CA LYS A 139 -5.86 -13.97 -0.75
C LYS A 139 -6.05 -13.96 -2.27
N VAL A 140 -7.23 -14.35 -2.74
CA VAL A 140 -7.56 -14.36 -4.17
C VAL A 140 -7.35 -12.97 -4.78
N VAL A 141 -7.97 -11.94 -4.21
CA VAL A 141 -7.85 -10.57 -4.74
C VAL A 141 -6.39 -10.08 -4.71
N PHE A 142 -5.65 -10.38 -3.66
CA PHE A 142 -4.25 -9.95 -3.54
C PHE A 142 -3.34 -10.68 -4.55
N GLU A 143 -3.50 -11.99 -4.72
CA GLU A 143 -2.75 -12.80 -5.68
C GLU A 143 -3.05 -12.38 -7.12
N ASP A 144 -4.32 -12.10 -7.44
CA ASP A 144 -4.72 -11.59 -8.74
C ASP A 144 -4.09 -10.22 -9.06
N ILE A 145 -4.03 -9.30 -8.06
CA ILE A 145 -3.31 -8.04 -8.20
C ILE A 145 -1.83 -8.27 -8.48
N GLN A 146 -1.19 -9.17 -7.76
CA GLN A 146 0.23 -9.49 -7.97
C GLN A 146 0.48 -10.05 -9.37
N SER A 147 -0.38 -10.98 -9.79
CA SER A 147 -0.30 -11.64 -11.10
C SER A 147 -0.49 -10.66 -12.25
N GLN A 148 -1.52 -9.81 -12.16
CA GLN A 148 -1.87 -8.87 -13.24
C GLN A 148 -0.83 -7.77 -13.42
N TYR A 149 -0.35 -7.18 -12.33
CA TYR A 149 0.53 -6.00 -12.40
C TYR A 149 2.01 -6.34 -12.23
N ASN A 150 2.35 -7.59 -11.93
CA ASN A 150 3.73 -8.08 -11.80
C ASN A 150 4.61 -7.18 -10.91
N PHE A 151 4.06 -6.75 -9.77
CA PHE A 151 4.79 -5.91 -8.83
C PHE A 151 6.04 -6.64 -8.28
N ARG A 152 7.15 -5.90 -8.24
CA ARG A 152 8.41 -6.38 -7.64
C ARG A 152 8.69 -5.60 -6.36
N PHE A 153 8.71 -6.28 -5.23
CA PHE A 153 8.94 -5.69 -3.91
C PHE A 153 9.83 -6.56 -3.01
#